data_ee8e80709b029351ddf3b26d4834495d
#
_entry.id   ee8e80709b029351ddf3b26d4834495d
#
_cell.length_a   1.000
_cell.length_b   1.000
_cell.length_c   1.000
_cell.angle_alpha   90.00
_cell.angle_beta   90.00
_cell.angle_gamma   90.00
#
_symmetry.space_group_name_H-M   'P 1'
#
loop_
_entity.id
_entity.type
_entity.pdbx_description
1 polymer ?
#
loop_
_entity_poly.entity_id
_entity_poly.type
_entity_poly.pdbx_seq_one_letter_code
_entity_poly.pdbx_strand_id
1 'polypeptide(L)'
;VPHPSADIPSAREWVSAALFISGPWECVVTLAVDSALASTLTSAMWDTAEVSRADVDDAVGELANLVAGGVKGMTPHPGCSLSTPVVARGDLPASVLAAVLPDAERDHTVRAYLVGEHPVVLSVQA
;
A
#
# COMPACT_ATOMS: atom_id res chain seq x y z
N VAL A 1 5.00 -12.41 7.68
CA VAL A 1 6.33 -12.84 7.25
C VAL A 1 6.69 -12.15 5.94
N PRO A 2 7.86 -11.51 5.86
CA PRO A 2 8.30 -10.91 4.61
C PRO A 2 8.42 -11.98 3.51
N HIS A 3 8.02 -11.61 2.30
CA HIS A 3 8.04 -12.50 1.16
C HIS A 3 8.83 -11.85 0.03
N PRO A 4 9.61 -12.60 -0.76
CA PRO A 4 10.33 -12.03 -1.89
C PRO A 4 9.36 -11.34 -2.86
N SER A 5 9.70 -10.14 -3.31
CA SER A 5 8.85 -9.36 -4.21
C SER A 5 8.60 -10.05 -5.55
N ALA A 6 9.46 -11.00 -5.93
CA ALA A 6 9.31 -11.79 -7.14
C ALA A 6 8.09 -12.72 -7.13
N ASP A 7 7.53 -13.01 -5.95
CA ASP A 7 6.42 -13.93 -5.77
C ASP A 7 5.06 -13.24 -5.73
N ILE A 8 4.97 -12.00 -6.18
CA ILE A 8 3.71 -11.25 -6.21
C ILE A 8 2.80 -11.84 -7.29
N PRO A 9 1.60 -12.36 -6.93
CA PRO A 9 0.67 -12.89 -7.90
C PRO A 9 0.15 -11.80 -8.84
N SER A 10 0.12 -12.07 -10.14
CA SER A 10 -0.33 -11.11 -11.14
C SER A 10 -1.83 -11.18 -11.44
N ALA A 11 -2.51 -12.27 -11.05
CA ALA A 11 -3.90 -12.53 -11.45
C ALA A 11 -4.93 -12.22 -10.35
N ARG A 12 -4.61 -11.33 -9.41
CA ARG A 12 -5.52 -10.98 -8.32
C ARG A 12 -6.10 -9.59 -8.53
N GLU A 13 -7.30 -9.39 -8.00
CA GLU A 13 -7.83 -8.05 -7.84
C GLU A 13 -7.22 -7.42 -6.59
N TRP A 14 -6.68 -6.25 -6.73
CA TRP A 14 -6.03 -5.48 -5.68
C TRP A 14 -6.84 -4.24 -5.32
N VAL A 15 -6.79 -3.85 -4.06
CA VAL A 15 -7.20 -2.52 -3.62
C VAL A 15 -5.94 -1.81 -3.20
N SER A 16 -5.62 -0.72 -3.86
CA SER A 16 -4.37 0.02 -3.66
C SER A 16 -4.65 1.44 -3.22
N ALA A 17 -3.87 1.93 -2.28
CA ALA A 17 -3.92 3.33 -1.86
C ALA A 17 -2.53 3.93 -1.95
N ALA A 18 -2.43 5.09 -2.57
CA ALA A 18 -1.18 5.83 -2.71
C ALA A 18 -1.28 7.18 -2.01
N LEU A 19 -0.20 7.55 -1.33
CA LEU A 19 -0.04 8.84 -0.67
C LEU A 19 1.28 9.46 -1.07
N PHE A 20 1.30 10.78 -1.08
CA PHE A 20 2.52 11.54 -1.28
C PHE A 20 3.00 12.10 0.05
N ILE A 21 4.27 11.93 0.33
CA ILE A 21 4.98 12.68 1.36
C ILE A 21 5.70 13.81 0.65
N SER A 22 5.45 15.04 1.03
CA SER A 22 6.04 16.22 0.38
C SER A 22 6.63 17.18 1.41
N GLY A 23 7.56 17.99 0.95
CA GLY A 23 8.29 18.92 1.78
C GLY A 23 9.79 18.81 1.50
N PRO A 24 10.64 18.90 2.54
CA PRO A 24 12.10 18.72 2.37
C PRO A 24 12.50 17.38 1.78
N TRP A 25 11.67 16.35 1.96
CA TRP A 25 11.85 15.04 1.37
C TRP A 25 10.53 14.61 0.73
N GLU A 26 10.61 14.04 -0.46
CA GLU A 26 9.44 13.67 -1.23
C GLU A 26 9.49 12.18 -1.56
N CYS A 27 8.36 11.49 -1.37
CA CYS A 27 8.21 10.12 -1.83
C CYS A 27 6.74 9.77 -2.02
N VAL A 28 6.52 8.64 -2.70
CA VAL A 28 5.19 8.04 -2.85
C VAL A 28 5.16 6.76 -2.05
N VAL A 29 4.16 6.61 -1.19
CA VAL A 29 3.91 5.38 -0.45
C VAL A 29 2.67 4.73 -1.02
N THR A 30 2.79 3.49 -1.47
CA THR A 30 1.66 2.73 -2.01
C THR A 30 1.49 1.45 -1.21
N LEU A 31 0.27 1.23 -0.74
CA LEU A 31 -0.13 -0.02 -0.09
C LEU A 31 -1.13 -0.72 -1.00
N ALA A 32 -0.84 -1.95 -1.37
CA ALA A 32 -1.75 -2.77 -2.16
C ALA A 32 -2.13 -4.01 -1.37
N VAL A 33 -3.41 -4.27 -1.27
CA VAL A 33 -3.99 -5.37 -0.50
C VAL A 33 -4.87 -6.18 -1.42
N ASP A 34 -4.75 -7.50 -1.36
CA ASP A 34 -5.67 -8.42 -2.02
C ASP A 34 -7.11 -8.07 -1.63
N SER A 35 -8.04 -8.03 -2.59
CA SER A 35 -9.40 -7.55 -2.33
C SER A 35 -10.14 -8.39 -1.30
N ALA A 36 -9.89 -9.69 -1.25
CA ALA A 36 -10.51 -10.56 -0.24
C ALA A 36 -10.00 -10.21 1.17
N LEU A 37 -8.70 -10.00 1.31
CA LEU A 37 -8.12 -9.58 2.58
C LEU A 37 -8.59 -8.18 2.96
N ALA A 38 -8.71 -7.28 1.98
CA ALA A 38 -9.20 -5.92 2.22
C ALA A 38 -10.60 -5.93 2.85
N SER A 39 -11.49 -6.77 2.33
CA SER A 39 -12.83 -6.93 2.90
C SER A 39 -12.80 -7.48 4.33
N THR A 40 -11.95 -8.48 4.58
CA THR A 40 -11.78 -9.06 5.91
C THR A 40 -11.25 -8.03 6.91
N LEU A 41 -10.23 -7.26 6.51
CA LEU A 41 -9.67 -6.22 7.37
C LEU A 41 -10.68 -5.12 7.65
N THR A 42 -11.46 -4.72 6.65
CA THR A 42 -12.50 -3.70 6.81
C THR A 42 -13.56 -4.16 7.80
N SER A 43 -14.01 -5.40 7.66
CA SER A 43 -14.97 -6.00 8.59
C SER A 43 -14.47 -5.95 10.03
N ALA A 44 -13.19 -6.26 10.25
CA ALA A 44 -12.57 -6.21 11.56
C ALA A 44 -12.43 -4.77 12.09
N MET A 45 -12.04 -3.83 11.23
CA MET A 45 -11.85 -2.43 11.63
C MET A 45 -13.17 -1.73 11.98
N TRP A 46 -14.22 -2.02 11.26
CA TRP A 46 -15.55 -1.39 11.45
C TRP A 46 -16.45 -2.20 12.35
N ASP A 47 -16.00 -3.37 12.79
CA ASP A 47 -16.78 -4.29 13.64
C ASP A 47 -18.15 -4.59 13.04
N THR A 48 -18.17 -4.95 11.75
CA THR A 48 -19.37 -5.26 11.00
C THR A 48 -19.15 -6.45 10.08
N ALA A 49 -20.17 -7.28 9.89
CA ALA A 49 -20.11 -8.42 8.99
C ALA A 49 -20.29 -8.01 7.52
N GLU A 50 -20.98 -6.90 7.28
CA GLU A 50 -21.25 -6.42 5.93
C GLU A 50 -20.48 -5.12 5.69
N VAL A 51 -19.66 -5.12 4.64
CA VAL A 51 -18.88 -3.96 4.25
C VAL A 51 -19.19 -3.60 2.81
N SER A 52 -19.38 -2.31 2.56
CA SER A 52 -19.56 -1.79 1.22
C SER A 52 -18.21 -1.57 0.56
N ARG A 53 -18.23 -1.33 -0.74
CA ARG A 53 -17.04 -0.95 -1.50
C ARG A 53 -16.40 0.32 -0.94
N ALA A 54 -17.23 1.31 -0.61
CA ALA A 54 -16.77 2.55 -0.02
C ALA A 54 -16.10 2.32 1.35
N ASP A 55 -16.63 1.41 2.16
CA ASP A 55 -16.03 1.05 3.45
C ASP A 55 -14.63 0.46 3.25
N VAL A 56 -14.48 -0.43 2.26
CA VAL A 56 -13.19 -1.04 1.95
C VAL A 56 -12.19 0.02 1.48
N ASP A 57 -12.61 0.93 0.62
CA ASP A 57 -11.75 2.01 0.13
C ASP A 57 -11.28 2.90 1.28
N ASP A 58 -12.18 3.24 2.19
CA ASP A 58 -11.86 4.04 3.38
C ASP A 58 -10.89 3.31 4.29
N ALA A 59 -11.09 2.02 4.51
CA ALA A 59 -10.22 1.22 5.37
C ALA A 59 -8.82 1.08 4.79
N VAL A 60 -8.69 0.79 3.50
CA VAL A 60 -7.38 0.66 2.85
C VAL A 60 -6.68 2.01 2.82
N GLY A 61 -7.41 3.09 2.56
CA GLY A 61 -6.87 4.45 2.64
C GLY A 61 -6.35 4.78 4.04
N GLU A 62 -7.09 4.41 5.08
CA GLU A 62 -6.68 4.61 6.47
C GLU A 62 -5.43 3.82 6.81
N LEU A 63 -5.35 2.56 6.39
CA LEU A 63 -4.16 1.74 6.59
C LEU A 63 -2.95 2.33 5.87
N ALA A 64 -3.11 2.79 4.65
CA ALA A 64 -2.05 3.44 3.89
C ALA A 64 -1.58 4.72 4.59
N ASN A 65 -2.51 5.48 5.14
CA ASN A 65 -2.20 6.69 5.89
C ASN A 65 -1.37 6.38 7.14
N LEU A 66 -1.73 5.33 7.87
CA LEU A 66 -0.96 4.87 9.03
C LEU A 66 0.47 4.46 8.65
N VAL A 67 0.59 3.70 7.56
CA VAL A 67 1.90 3.27 7.06
C VAL A 67 2.74 4.48 6.61
N ALA A 68 2.14 5.38 5.86
CA ALA A 68 2.82 6.59 5.40
C ALA A 68 3.25 7.48 6.58
N GLY A 69 2.43 7.56 7.61
CA GLY A 69 2.80 8.26 8.85
C GLY A 69 4.01 7.64 9.52
N GLY A 70 4.10 6.31 9.53
CA GLY A 70 5.27 5.59 10.02
C GLY A 70 6.52 5.87 9.19
N VAL A 71 6.40 5.87 7.87
CA VAL A 71 7.50 6.21 6.96
C VAL A 71 7.96 7.65 7.19
N LYS A 72 7.02 8.58 7.28
CA LYS A 72 7.33 9.98 7.57
C LYS A 72 8.09 10.13 8.89
N GLY A 73 7.69 9.37 9.91
CA GLY A 73 8.33 9.41 11.22
C GLY A 73 9.76 8.88 11.23
N MET A 74 10.15 8.07 10.23
CA MET A 74 11.51 7.53 10.11
C MET A 74 12.46 8.44 9.33
N THR A 75 11.94 9.50 8.69
CA THR A 75 12.78 10.43 7.95
C THR A 75 13.39 11.46 8.89
N PRO A 76 14.65 11.89 8.64
CA PRO A 76 15.28 12.98 9.40
C PRO A 76 14.79 14.38 8.98
N HIS A 77 13.78 14.46 8.11
CA HIS A 77 13.29 15.73 7.56
C HIS A 77 11.98 16.13 8.23
N PRO A 78 12.00 16.94 9.30
CA PRO A 78 10.78 17.45 9.89
C PRO A 78 10.09 18.43 8.92
N GLY A 79 8.79 18.56 9.05
CA GLY A 79 8.02 19.48 8.21
C GLY A 79 7.47 18.86 6.93
N CYS A 80 7.61 17.55 6.74
CA CYS A 80 6.94 16.86 5.65
C CYS A 80 5.44 16.75 5.92
N SER A 81 4.65 16.77 4.85
CA SER A 81 3.20 16.64 4.88
C SER A 81 2.74 15.41 4.13
N LEU A 82 1.64 14.82 4.58
CA LEU A 82 0.99 13.71 3.89
C LEU A 82 -0.18 14.24 3.06
N SER A 83 -0.31 13.71 1.83
CA SER A 83 -1.50 13.96 1.02
C SER A 83 -2.67 13.10 1.48
N THR A 84 -3.85 13.35 0.92
CA THR A 84 -4.99 12.46 1.03
C THR A 84 -4.71 11.18 0.22
N PRO A 85 -5.09 9.99 0.72
CA PRO A 85 -4.92 8.76 -0.06
C PRO A 85 -5.76 8.76 -1.34
N VAL A 86 -5.16 8.23 -2.41
CA VAL A 86 -5.89 7.94 -3.64
C VAL A 86 -6.03 6.43 -3.73
N VAL A 87 -7.27 5.94 -3.78
CA VAL A 87 -7.57 4.51 -3.77
C VAL A 87 -8.00 4.06 -5.17
N ALA A 88 -7.46 2.94 -5.61
CA ALA A 88 -7.77 2.33 -6.90
C ALA A 88 -7.93 0.82 -6.74
N ARG A 89 -8.67 0.22 -7.66
CA ARG A 89 -8.92 -1.22 -7.71
C ARG A 89 -8.48 -1.80 -9.02
N GLY A 90 -8.18 -3.09 -9.02
CA GLY A 90 -7.82 -3.84 -10.20
C GLY A 90 -6.41 -4.42 -10.09
N ASP A 91 -5.62 -4.27 -11.14
CA ASP A 91 -4.24 -4.74 -11.17
C ASP A 91 -3.35 -3.88 -10.26
N LEU A 92 -2.19 -4.42 -9.90
CA LEU A 92 -1.19 -3.62 -9.20
C LEU A 92 -0.84 -2.38 -10.03
N PRO A 93 -0.67 -1.22 -9.39
CA PRO A 93 -0.24 -0.04 -10.12
C PRO A 93 1.03 -0.28 -10.92
N ALA A 94 1.11 0.28 -12.12
CA ALA A 94 2.26 0.09 -13.00
C ALA A 94 3.58 0.50 -12.34
N SER A 95 3.56 1.54 -11.51
CA SER A 95 4.73 1.98 -10.76
C SER A 95 5.23 0.92 -9.78
N VAL A 96 4.32 0.18 -9.16
CA VAL A 96 4.66 -0.90 -8.24
C VAL A 96 5.20 -2.10 -9.02
N LEU A 97 4.55 -2.48 -10.11
CA LEU A 97 5.01 -3.57 -10.98
C LEU A 97 6.40 -3.28 -11.53
N ALA A 98 6.63 -2.05 -11.98
CA ALA A 98 7.95 -1.64 -12.49
C ALA A 98 9.04 -1.76 -11.42
N ALA A 99 8.68 -1.53 -10.16
CA ALA A 99 9.62 -1.58 -9.04
C ALA A 99 10.07 -2.99 -8.69
N VAL A 100 9.29 -4.03 -9.03
CA VAL A 100 9.64 -5.42 -8.74
C VAL A 100 10.45 -6.09 -9.87
N LEU A 101 10.65 -5.38 -10.98
CA LEU A 101 11.46 -5.90 -12.08
C LEU A 101 12.94 -5.89 -11.71
N PRO A 102 13.71 -6.91 -12.20
CA PRO A 102 15.13 -7.05 -11.82
C PRO A 102 16.01 -5.84 -12.14
N ASP A 103 15.65 -5.07 -13.17
CA ASP A 103 16.44 -3.93 -13.64
C ASP A 103 15.99 -2.60 -13.05
N ALA A 104 15.20 -2.61 -12.00
CA ALA A 104 14.71 -1.40 -11.37
C ALA A 104 15.84 -0.68 -10.63
N GLU A 105 16.42 0.33 -11.26
CA GLU A 105 17.43 1.20 -10.66
C GLU A 105 16.77 2.45 -10.10
N ARG A 106 16.31 2.38 -8.85
CA ARG A 106 15.62 3.52 -8.24
C ARG A 106 15.74 3.52 -6.74
N ASP A 107 15.61 4.70 -6.17
CA ASP A 107 15.50 4.87 -4.73
C ASP A 107 14.09 4.49 -4.28
N HIS A 108 13.79 3.20 -4.36
CA HIS A 108 12.52 2.71 -3.86
C HIS A 108 12.68 1.33 -3.23
N THR A 109 11.77 1.03 -2.35
CA THR A 109 11.68 -0.24 -1.65
C THR A 109 10.32 -0.84 -1.91
N VAL A 110 10.30 -2.10 -2.31
CA VAL A 110 9.07 -2.88 -2.41
C VAL A 110 9.19 -4.09 -1.48
N ARG A 111 8.17 -4.32 -0.69
CA ARG A 111 8.07 -5.50 0.19
C ARG A 111 6.73 -6.16 -0.01
N ALA A 112 6.74 -7.47 -0.11
CA ALA A 112 5.54 -8.27 -0.14
C ALA A 112 5.46 -9.11 1.13
N TYR A 113 4.27 -9.19 1.69
CA TYR A 113 3.98 -9.94 2.91
C TYR A 113 2.80 -10.85 2.68
N LEU A 114 2.72 -11.94 3.43
CA LEU A 114 1.53 -12.78 3.46
C LEU A 114 0.81 -12.61 4.79
N VAL A 115 -0.49 -12.37 4.70
CA VAL A 115 -1.40 -12.42 5.84
C VAL A 115 -2.31 -13.62 5.60
N GLY A 116 -2.01 -14.76 6.24
CA GLY A 116 -2.56 -16.04 5.82
C GLY A 116 -2.07 -16.39 4.41
N GLU A 117 -2.99 -16.52 3.47
CA GLU A 117 -2.70 -16.78 2.05
C GLU A 117 -2.80 -15.52 1.18
N HIS A 118 -3.01 -14.36 1.80
CA HIS A 118 -3.29 -13.12 1.09
C HIS A 118 -2.07 -12.21 1.06
N PRO A 119 -1.59 -11.83 -0.14
CA PRO A 119 -0.45 -10.94 -0.25
C PRO A 119 -0.80 -9.50 0.04
N VAL A 120 0.14 -8.80 0.66
CA VAL A 120 0.12 -7.34 0.87
C VAL A 120 1.43 -6.80 0.31
N VAL A 121 1.34 -5.77 -0.51
CA VAL A 121 2.51 -5.15 -1.13
C VAL A 121 2.65 -3.72 -0.64
N LEU A 122 3.82 -3.39 -0.14
CA LEU A 122 4.17 -2.03 0.27
C LEU A 122 5.28 -1.52 -0.64
N SER A 123 5.08 -0.34 -1.20
CA SER A 123 6.07 0.34 -2.05
C SER A 123 6.33 1.73 -1.52
N VAL A 124 7.59 2.09 -1.41
CA VAL A 124 8.04 3.43 -1.07
C VAL A 124 9.02 3.88 -2.16
N GLN A 125 8.65 4.95 -2.87
CA GLN A 125 9.44 5.49 -3.99
C GLN A 125 9.80 6.94 -3.71
N ALA A 126 11.08 7.19 -3.61
CA ALA A 126 11.58 8.55 -3.46
C ALA A 126 11.61 9.31 -4.78
#